data_5c5c87cae15e0b9d06246c306b2ebfca
#
_entry.id   5c5c87cae15e0b9d06246c306b2ebfca
#
_cell.length_a   1.000
_cell.length_b   1.000
_cell.length_c   1.000
_cell.angle_alpha   90.00
_cell.angle_beta   90.00
_cell.angle_gamma   90.00
#
_symmetry.space_group_name_H-M   'P 1'
#
loop_
_entity.id
_entity.type
_entity.pdbx_description
1 polymer ?
#
loop_
_entity_poly.entity_id
_entity_poly.type
_entity_poly.pdbx_seq_one_letter_code
_entity_poly.pdbx_strand_id
1 'polypeptide(L)'
;MSVIEKDTKKLLSDAKFYEGYARFVESEGRYETWAEAVHRVIKMHIEFYADKMSSKLMGYISEATEAYKNKLVLGAQRSLQFGGEQLLKHQMRMYNCTSSYADRPSFFGEIFYILLCGAGAGFSVQRHHISKLPHLIPRTKAPKIHVVEDSVEGWATSLDVLMSSFFADGGKYPEYAGRKVAFDL
;
A
#
# COMPACT_ATOMS: atom_id res chain seq x y z
N MET A 1 38.12 -11.37 4.06
CA MET A 1 37.02 -11.96 3.28
C MET A 1 37.63 -12.58 2.04
N SER A 2 37.44 -13.90 1.83
CA SER A 2 37.97 -14.60 0.67
C SER A 2 37.26 -14.17 -0.63
N VAL A 3 37.88 -14.40 -1.79
CA VAL A 3 37.27 -14.11 -3.12
C VAL A 3 35.94 -14.85 -3.26
N ILE A 4 35.91 -16.13 -2.89
CA ILE A 4 34.72 -16.98 -2.91
C ILE A 4 33.56 -16.39 -2.07
N GLU A 5 33.88 -15.84 -0.90
CA GLU A 5 32.87 -15.23 -0.01
C GLU A 5 32.27 -13.94 -0.60
N LYS A 6 33.09 -13.14 -1.31
CA LYS A 6 32.61 -11.96 -2.03
C LYS A 6 31.68 -12.32 -3.20
N ASP A 7 32.07 -13.32 -3.97
CA ASP A 7 31.28 -13.78 -5.12
C ASP A 7 29.94 -14.39 -4.69
N THR A 8 29.91 -15.16 -3.60
CA THR A 8 28.71 -15.72 -3.02
C THR A 8 27.76 -14.62 -2.52
N LYS A 9 28.26 -13.61 -1.83
CA LYS A 9 27.45 -12.48 -1.37
C LYS A 9 26.86 -11.69 -2.53
N LYS A 10 27.64 -11.45 -3.58
CA LYS A 10 27.15 -10.77 -4.79
C LYS A 10 26.03 -11.57 -5.43
N LEU A 11 26.23 -12.88 -5.64
CA LEU A 11 25.23 -13.76 -6.25
C LEU A 11 23.92 -13.75 -5.45
N LEU A 12 23.98 -13.88 -4.13
CA LEU A 12 22.81 -13.83 -3.25
C LEU A 12 22.11 -12.48 -3.31
N SER A 13 22.86 -11.37 -3.33
CA SER A 13 22.31 -10.02 -3.45
C SER A 13 21.57 -9.83 -4.77
N ASP A 14 22.16 -10.30 -5.87
CA ASP A 14 21.59 -10.17 -7.20
C ASP A 14 20.34 -11.07 -7.34
N ALA A 15 20.41 -12.31 -6.84
CA ALA A 15 19.25 -13.22 -6.82
C ALA A 15 18.07 -12.60 -6.06
N LYS A 16 18.31 -12.04 -4.86
CA LYS A 16 17.28 -11.37 -4.07
C LYS A 16 16.70 -10.13 -4.76
N PHE A 17 17.52 -9.37 -5.46
CA PHE A 17 17.06 -8.22 -6.22
C PHE A 17 16.13 -8.64 -7.34
N TYR A 18 16.51 -9.61 -8.17
CA TYR A 18 15.70 -10.07 -9.29
C TYR A 18 14.44 -10.82 -8.85
N GLU A 19 14.48 -11.55 -7.73
CA GLU A 19 13.32 -12.26 -7.19
C GLU A 19 12.21 -11.32 -6.68
N GLY A 20 12.57 -10.20 -6.04
CA GLY A 20 11.61 -9.42 -5.27
C GLY A 20 11.46 -7.95 -5.64
N TYR A 21 12.37 -7.37 -6.41
CA TYR A 21 12.44 -5.91 -6.59
C TYR A 21 12.60 -5.45 -8.03
N ALA A 22 13.26 -6.23 -8.88
CA ALA A 22 13.45 -5.89 -10.29
C ALA A 22 12.12 -5.96 -11.04
N ARG A 23 11.81 -4.95 -11.86
CA ARG A 23 10.64 -4.93 -12.73
C ARG A 23 10.99 -5.44 -14.11
N PHE A 24 10.06 -6.10 -14.74
CA PHE A 24 10.19 -6.48 -16.13
C PHE A 24 9.97 -5.26 -17.03
N VAL A 25 10.89 -5.03 -17.96
CA VAL A 25 10.86 -3.94 -18.95
C VAL A 25 10.41 -4.55 -20.27
N GLU A 26 9.12 -4.43 -20.58
CA GLU A 26 8.48 -5.05 -21.76
C GLU A 26 9.18 -4.66 -23.07
N SER A 27 9.56 -3.37 -23.23
CA SER A 27 10.22 -2.85 -24.43
C SER A 27 11.59 -3.47 -24.69
N GLU A 28 12.23 -4.05 -23.68
CA GLU A 28 13.58 -4.62 -23.77
C GLU A 28 13.59 -6.14 -23.52
N GLY A 29 12.46 -6.72 -23.16
CA GLY A 29 12.31 -8.16 -22.90
C GLY A 29 13.17 -8.68 -21.73
N ARG A 30 13.49 -7.83 -20.76
CA ARG A 30 14.34 -8.15 -19.61
C ARG A 30 13.90 -7.48 -18.32
N TYR A 31 14.43 -7.94 -17.22
CA TYR A 31 14.30 -7.23 -15.96
C TYR A 31 15.24 -6.02 -15.89
N GLU A 32 14.82 -4.98 -15.13
CA GLU A 32 15.64 -3.81 -14.84
C GLU A 32 16.89 -4.21 -14.03
N THR A 33 17.98 -3.50 -14.25
CA THR A 33 19.19 -3.61 -13.44
C THR A 33 19.04 -2.86 -12.12
N TRP A 34 19.95 -3.12 -11.16
CA TRP A 34 20.00 -2.39 -9.90
C TRP A 34 20.08 -0.86 -10.10
N ALA A 35 20.92 -0.42 -11.03
CA ALA A 35 21.07 1.01 -11.32
C ALA A 35 19.77 1.64 -11.88
N GLU A 36 19.06 0.92 -12.73
CA GLU A 36 17.76 1.35 -13.27
C GLU A 36 16.68 1.41 -12.18
N ALA A 37 16.63 0.42 -11.29
CA ALA A 37 15.71 0.42 -10.15
C ALA A 37 15.97 1.62 -9.21
N VAL A 38 17.24 1.89 -8.88
CA VAL A 38 17.61 3.07 -8.11
C VAL A 38 17.20 4.35 -8.83
N HIS A 39 17.47 4.45 -10.14
CA HIS A 39 17.09 5.61 -10.94
C HIS A 39 15.57 5.82 -10.94
N ARG A 40 14.78 4.76 -11.09
CA ARG A 40 13.31 4.81 -11.05
C ARG A 40 12.80 5.40 -9.73
N VAL A 41 13.38 4.97 -8.59
CA VAL A 41 13.01 5.50 -7.26
C VAL A 41 13.37 6.98 -7.12
N ILE A 42 14.58 7.35 -7.49
CA ILE A 42 15.06 8.73 -7.38
C ILE A 42 14.28 9.65 -8.32
N LYS A 43 14.07 9.24 -9.56
CA LYS A 43 13.26 9.98 -10.55
C LYS A 43 11.87 10.28 -10.02
N MET A 44 11.18 9.29 -9.44
CA MET A 44 9.87 9.47 -8.82
C MET A 44 9.87 10.61 -7.78
N HIS A 45 10.88 10.65 -6.91
CA HIS A 45 10.96 11.71 -5.90
C HIS A 45 11.26 13.08 -6.52
N ILE A 46 12.16 13.16 -7.50
CA ILE A 46 12.48 14.42 -8.19
C ILE A 46 11.24 14.96 -8.89
N GLU A 47 10.49 14.14 -9.60
CA GLU A 47 9.29 14.54 -10.32
C GLU A 47 8.18 14.98 -9.37
N PHE A 48 7.96 14.24 -8.28
CA PHE A 48 6.92 14.56 -7.30
C PHE A 48 7.19 15.88 -6.54
N TYR A 49 8.46 16.21 -6.31
CA TYR A 49 8.87 17.42 -5.58
C TYR A 49 9.53 18.45 -6.50
N ALA A 50 9.23 18.45 -7.80
CA ALA A 50 9.88 19.31 -8.79
C ALA A 50 9.82 20.81 -8.42
N ASP A 51 8.72 21.25 -7.83
CA ASP A 51 8.50 22.63 -7.35
C ASP A 51 9.41 23.04 -6.17
N LYS A 52 10.01 22.06 -5.47
CA LYS A 52 10.87 22.25 -4.30
C LYS A 52 12.36 22.03 -4.60
N MET A 53 12.68 21.68 -5.85
CA MET A 53 14.05 21.36 -6.23
C MET A 53 14.91 22.62 -6.34
N SER A 54 15.99 22.68 -5.57
CA SER A 54 17.05 23.67 -5.67
C SER A 54 18.35 23.03 -6.15
N SER A 55 19.29 23.82 -6.70
CA SER A 55 20.60 23.32 -7.12
C SER A 55 21.36 22.63 -5.97
N LYS A 56 21.24 23.15 -4.74
CA LYS A 56 21.84 22.55 -3.55
C LYS A 56 21.21 21.18 -3.25
N LEU A 57 19.86 21.07 -3.30
CA LEU A 57 19.15 19.82 -3.05
C LEU A 57 19.49 18.78 -4.13
N MET A 58 19.54 19.19 -5.39
CA MET A 58 19.96 18.30 -6.49
C MET A 58 21.36 17.77 -6.30
N GLY A 59 22.30 18.56 -5.75
CA GLY A 59 23.63 18.08 -5.37
C GLY A 59 23.59 16.95 -4.36
N TYR A 60 22.81 17.11 -3.28
CA TYR A 60 22.63 16.05 -2.26
C TYR A 60 21.95 14.80 -2.83
N ILE A 61 20.95 14.97 -3.70
CA ILE A 61 20.26 13.85 -4.33
C ILE A 61 21.23 13.09 -5.25
N SER A 62 22.10 13.79 -5.98
CA SER A 62 23.11 13.16 -6.83
C SER A 62 24.09 12.32 -6.00
N GLU A 63 24.60 12.87 -4.90
CA GLU A 63 25.49 12.16 -3.97
C GLU A 63 24.81 10.92 -3.36
N ALA A 64 23.58 11.09 -2.87
CA ALA A 64 22.78 9.99 -2.33
C ALA A 64 22.49 8.91 -3.39
N THR A 65 22.24 9.30 -4.64
CA THR A 65 22.02 8.38 -5.76
C THR A 65 23.26 7.51 -6.01
N GLU A 66 24.44 8.11 -6.05
CA GLU A 66 25.67 7.35 -6.23
C GLU A 66 25.97 6.42 -5.04
N ALA A 67 25.74 6.89 -3.81
CA ALA A 67 25.84 6.04 -2.63
C ALA A 67 24.86 4.85 -2.68
N TYR A 68 23.64 5.07 -3.17
CA TYR A 68 22.64 4.02 -3.31
C TYR A 68 22.99 3.02 -4.41
N LYS A 69 23.44 3.48 -5.59
CA LYS A 69 23.92 2.62 -6.68
C LYS A 69 25.07 1.72 -6.24
N ASN A 70 25.99 2.26 -5.44
CA ASN A 70 27.14 1.53 -4.91
C ASN A 70 26.78 0.68 -3.67
N LYS A 71 25.51 0.60 -3.27
CA LYS A 71 25.03 -0.15 -2.10
C LYS A 71 25.69 0.28 -0.78
N LEU A 72 26.19 1.52 -0.69
CA LEU A 72 26.73 2.11 0.55
C LEU A 72 25.61 2.50 1.51
N VAL A 73 24.47 2.89 0.96
CA VAL A 73 23.22 3.11 1.67
C VAL A 73 22.10 2.40 0.94
N LEU A 74 21.05 1.97 1.68
CA LEU A 74 19.87 1.37 1.11
C LEU A 74 18.66 2.18 1.56
N GLY A 75 17.80 2.54 0.62
CA GLY A 75 16.48 3.10 0.89
C GLY A 75 15.50 2.05 1.40
N ALA A 76 14.27 2.48 1.70
CA ALA A 76 13.21 1.56 2.06
C ALA A 76 12.96 0.54 0.93
N GLN A 77 12.90 -0.73 1.27
CA GLN A 77 12.70 -1.81 0.29
C GLN A 77 11.38 -1.66 -0.49
N ARG A 78 10.34 -1.14 0.15
CA ARG A 78 9.06 -0.83 -0.49
C ARG A 78 9.19 0.20 -1.62
N SER A 79 10.15 1.13 -1.54
CA SER A 79 10.46 2.05 -2.65
C SER A 79 10.96 1.31 -3.88
N LEU A 80 11.83 0.33 -3.73
CA LEU A 80 12.29 -0.52 -4.84
C LEU A 80 11.14 -1.33 -5.41
N GLN A 81 10.29 -1.88 -4.55
CA GLN A 81 9.17 -2.73 -4.93
C GLN A 81 8.08 -1.96 -5.70
N PHE A 82 7.65 -0.81 -5.20
CA PHE A 82 6.49 -0.07 -5.69
C PHE A 82 6.81 1.32 -6.25
N GLY A 83 8.06 1.81 -6.14
CA GLY A 83 8.45 3.15 -6.61
C GLY A 83 8.07 3.43 -8.05
N GLY A 84 7.63 4.66 -8.34
CA GLY A 84 7.04 5.10 -9.59
C GLY A 84 5.53 5.32 -9.46
N GLU A 85 4.79 5.22 -10.54
CA GLU A 85 3.37 5.55 -10.63
C GLU A 85 2.49 4.85 -9.57
N GLN A 86 2.76 3.58 -9.29
CA GLN A 86 1.99 2.81 -8.31
C GLN A 86 2.08 3.39 -6.89
N LEU A 87 3.26 3.87 -6.52
CA LEU A 87 3.45 4.48 -5.21
C LEU A 87 2.87 5.89 -5.15
N LEU A 88 2.89 6.62 -6.26
CA LEU A 88 2.28 7.95 -6.36
C LEU A 88 0.75 7.89 -6.24
N LYS A 89 0.13 6.84 -6.78
CA LYS A 89 -1.32 6.60 -6.66
C LYS A 89 -1.73 6.11 -5.28
N HIS A 90 -0.99 5.15 -4.72
CA HIS A 90 -1.33 4.47 -3.47
C HIS A 90 -0.15 4.52 -2.50
N GLN A 91 0.05 5.65 -1.86
CA GLN A 91 1.19 5.92 -0.95
C GLN A 91 1.22 4.96 0.24
N MET A 92 0.08 4.37 0.61
CA MET A 92 -0.02 3.35 1.66
C MET A 92 0.89 2.14 1.39
N ARG A 93 1.22 1.84 0.13
CA ARG A 93 2.15 0.78 -0.27
C ARG A 93 3.58 0.97 0.26
N MET A 94 3.91 2.18 0.75
CA MET A 94 5.21 2.48 1.37
C MET A 94 5.35 1.88 2.77
N TYR A 95 4.24 1.62 3.45
CA TYR A 95 4.23 1.14 4.82
C TYR A 95 4.21 -0.39 4.88
N ASN A 96 5.00 -0.98 5.79
CA ASN A 96 4.98 -2.42 6.03
C ASN A 96 3.86 -2.81 6.97
N CYS A 97 3.67 -2.04 8.06
CA CYS A 97 2.71 -2.33 9.10
C CYS A 97 2.08 -1.05 9.62
N THR A 98 0.82 -1.17 10.06
CA THR A 98 0.06 -0.11 10.71
C THR A 98 -0.66 -0.65 11.93
N SER A 99 -1.13 0.25 12.78
CA SER A 99 -2.00 -0.09 13.90
C SER A 99 -3.20 0.85 13.94
N SER A 100 -4.35 0.33 14.39
CA SER A 100 -5.60 1.08 14.48
C SER A 100 -6.47 0.56 15.63
N TYR A 101 -7.68 1.10 15.74
CA TYR A 101 -8.68 0.73 16.76
C TYR A 101 -10.02 0.47 16.10
N ALA A 102 -10.71 -0.59 16.51
CA ALA A 102 -12.07 -0.90 16.06
C ALA A 102 -13.10 -0.06 16.85
N ASP A 103 -13.08 1.25 16.63
CA ASP A 103 -13.85 2.24 17.40
C ASP A 103 -14.77 3.15 16.56
N ARG A 104 -14.85 2.90 15.27
CA ARG A 104 -15.68 3.65 14.30
C ARG A 104 -16.14 2.78 13.14
N PRO A 105 -17.29 3.07 12.53
CA PRO A 105 -17.82 2.28 11.41
C PRO A 105 -16.89 2.18 10.19
N SER A 106 -16.15 3.25 9.86
CA SER A 106 -15.20 3.27 8.74
C SER A 106 -13.96 2.40 8.95
N PHE A 107 -13.72 1.93 10.17
CA PHE A 107 -12.57 1.09 10.51
C PHE A 107 -12.43 -0.12 9.59
N PHE A 108 -13.54 -0.76 9.22
CA PHE A 108 -13.50 -2.00 8.45
C PHE A 108 -12.98 -1.79 7.03
N GLY A 109 -13.47 -0.78 6.31
CA GLY A 109 -12.96 -0.41 5.00
C GLY A 109 -11.55 0.13 5.05
N GLU A 110 -11.20 0.94 6.08
CA GLU A 110 -9.84 1.44 6.28
C GLU A 110 -8.82 0.31 6.41
N ILE A 111 -9.09 -0.69 7.27
CA ILE A 111 -8.20 -1.85 7.45
C ILE A 111 -8.13 -2.68 6.17
N PHE A 112 -9.25 -2.88 5.50
CA PHE A 112 -9.28 -3.65 4.26
C PHE A 112 -8.48 -2.95 3.14
N TYR A 113 -8.62 -1.64 2.99
CA TYR A 113 -7.81 -0.82 2.08
C TYR A 113 -6.30 -0.97 2.37
N ILE A 114 -5.91 -0.88 3.64
CA ILE A 114 -4.52 -1.04 4.07
C ILE A 114 -3.97 -2.42 3.68
N LEU A 115 -4.74 -3.49 3.91
CA LEU A 115 -4.37 -4.86 3.56
C LEU A 115 -4.26 -5.04 2.03
N LEU A 116 -5.20 -4.48 1.25
CA LEU A 116 -5.17 -4.50 -0.21
C LEU A 116 -3.96 -3.75 -0.78
N CYS A 117 -3.48 -2.71 -0.08
CA CYS A 117 -2.23 -2.04 -0.42
C CYS A 117 -0.97 -2.85 -0.07
N GLY A 118 -1.11 -4.02 0.55
CA GLY A 118 -0.01 -4.91 0.91
C GLY A 118 0.69 -4.55 2.22
N ALA A 119 0.10 -3.69 3.06
CA ALA A 119 0.58 -3.42 4.41
C ALA A 119 -0.09 -4.36 5.42
N GLY A 120 0.65 -4.77 6.45
CA GLY A 120 0.07 -5.46 7.59
C GLY A 120 -0.74 -4.49 8.47
N ALA A 121 -1.84 -4.96 9.07
CA ALA A 121 -2.67 -4.15 9.94
C ALA A 121 -2.97 -4.88 11.24
N GLY A 122 -2.45 -4.35 12.35
CA GLY A 122 -2.82 -4.74 13.70
C GLY A 122 -3.90 -3.80 14.24
N PHE A 123 -4.82 -4.30 15.03
CA PHE A 123 -5.85 -3.44 15.61
C PHE A 123 -6.33 -3.92 16.97
N SER A 124 -6.79 -2.98 17.78
CA SER A 124 -7.35 -3.25 19.09
C SER A 124 -8.87 -3.42 19.01
N VAL A 125 -9.33 -4.51 19.63
CA VAL A 125 -10.76 -4.82 19.88
C VAL A 125 -11.09 -4.75 21.36
N GLN A 126 -10.35 -3.96 22.13
CA GLN A 126 -10.62 -3.78 23.54
C GLN A 126 -12.00 -3.17 23.76
N ARG A 127 -12.62 -3.49 24.91
CA ARG A 127 -14.00 -3.12 25.21
C ARG A 127 -14.29 -1.62 25.05
N HIS A 128 -13.37 -0.76 25.48
CA HIS A 128 -13.52 0.70 25.38
C HIS A 128 -13.43 1.23 23.93
N HIS A 129 -12.88 0.46 22.99
CA HIS A 129 -12.93 0.77 21.56
C HIS A 129 -14.25 0.29 20.96
N ILE A 130 -14.53 -1.01 21.08
CA ILE A 130 -15.74 -1.63 20.53
C ILE A 130 -17.03 -0.98 21.05
N SER A 131 -17.07 -0.49 22.30
CA SER A 131 -18.24 0.19 22.85
C SER A 131 -18.60 1.51 22.18
N LYS A 132 -17.72 2.04 21.33
CA LYS A 132 -17.99 3.24 20.51
C LYS A 132 -18.68 2.91 19.18
N LEU A 133 -18.67 1.64 18.76
CA LEU A 133 -19.36 1.23 17.55
C LEU A 133 -20.89 1.28 17.78
N PRO A 134 -21.66 1.58 16.72
CA PRO A 134 -23.12 1.52 16.77
C PRO A 134 -23.62 0.12 17.11
N HIS A 135 -24.82 0.05 17.69
CA HIS A 135 -25.48 -1.23 17.96
C HIS A 135 -25.71 -2.01 16.67
N LEU A 136 -25.54 -3.32 16.74
CA LEU A 136 -25.85 -4.22 15.62
C LEU A 136 -27.34 -4.52 15.55
N ILE A 137 -27.87 -4.56 14.33
CA ILE A 137 -29.26 -4.91 14.05
C ILE A 137 -29.37 -6.03 13.03
N PRO A 138 -30.46 -6.82 13.07
CA PRO A 138 -30.73 -7.82 12.05
C PRO A 138 -31.02 -7.16 10.67
N ARG A 139 -30.59 -7.84 9.60
CA ARG A 139 -30.84 -7.41 8.22
C ARG A 139 -32.15 -7.98 7.69
N THR A 140 -33.27 -7.40 8.07
CA THR A 140 -34.63 -7.86 7.74
C THR A 140 -35.27 -7.09 6.56
N LYS A 141 -34.72 -5.92 6.18
CA LYS A 141 -35.24 -5.12 5.09
C LYS A 141 -34.91 -5.74 3.73
N ALA A 142 -35.64 -5.31 2.68
CA ALA A 142 -35.42 -5.75 1.31
C ALA A 142 -33.96 -5.60 0.87
N PRO A 143 -33.43 -6.54 0.06
CA PRO A 143 -32.08 -6.47 -0.46
C PRO A 143 -31.82 -5.19 -1.23
N LYS A 144 -30.56 -4.72 -1.19
CA LYS A 144 -30.06 -3.61 -2.01
C LYS A 144 -28.77 -4.05 -2.70
N ILE A 145 -28.69 -3.79 -3.99
CA ILE A 145 -27.49 -4.08 -4.78
C ILE A 145 -26.45 -2.98 -4.55
N HIS A 146 -25.21 -3.37 -4.45
CA HIS A 146 -24.05 -2.50 -4.47
C HIS A 146 -23.12 -2.95 -5.61
N VAL A 147 -22.91 -2.06 -6.58
CA VAL A 147 -21.96 -2.30 -7.67
C VAL A 147 -20.55 -2.04 -7.14
N VAL A 148 -19.69 -3.04 -7.27
CA VAL A 148 -18.29 -2.96 -6.82
C VAL A 148 -17.45 -2.34 -7.92
N GLU A 149 -16.81 -1.23 -7.62
CA GLU A 149 -15.81 -0.66 -8.53
C GLU A 149 -14.56 -1.54 -8.58
N ASP A 150 -14.03 -1.82 -9.77
CA ASP A 150 -12.78 -2.59 -9.93
C ASP A 150 -11.56 -1.73 -9.57
N SER A 151 -11.47 -1.39 -8.29
CA SER A 151 -10.40 -0.59 -7.69
C SER A 151 -10.17 -0.99 -6.24
N VAL A 152 -9.00 -0.67 -5.69
CA VAL A 152 -8.68 -0.93 -4.26
C VAL A 152 -9.68 -0.23 -3.35
N GLU A 153 -10.08 0.99 -3.71
CA GLU A 153 -11.07 1.80 -3.02
C GLU A 153 -12.48 1.21 -3.11
N GLY A 154 -12.85 0.71 -4.29
CA GLY A 154 -14.16 0.09 -4.52
C GLY A 154 -14.35 -1.18 -3.66
N TRP A 155 -13.34 -2.01 -3.60
CA TRP A 155 -13.35 -3.19 -2.73
C TRP A 155 -13.40 -2.81 -1.25
N ALA A 156 -12.64 -1.80 -0.81
CA ALA A 156 -12.71 -1.30 0.57
C ALA A 156 -14.09 -0.71 0.90
N THR A 157 -14.69 0.02 -0.03
CA THR A 157 -16.05 0.56 0.08
C THR A 157 -17.08 -0.55 0.21
N SER A 158 -16.93 -1.65 -0.51
CA SER A 158 -17.85 -2.79 -0.42
C SER A 158 -17.90 -3.39 0.98
N LEU A 159 -16.76 -3.45 1.67
CA LEU A 159 -16.74 -3.89 3.07
C LEU A 159 -17.41 -2.86 4.00
N ASP A 160 -17.18 -1.57 3.80
CA ASP A 160 -17.87 -0.53 4.56
C ASP A 160 -19.40 -0.59 4.36
N VAL A 161 -19.87 -0.83 3.13
CA VAL A 161 -21.29 -1.04 2.81
C VAL A 161 -21.86 -2.26 3.51
N LEU A 162 -21.11 -3.38 3.47
CA LEU A 162 -21.52 -4.60 4.18
C LEU A 162 -21.67 -4.35 5.67
N MET A 163 -20.68 -3.72 6.30
CA MET A 163 -20.71 -3.43 7.74
C MET A 163 -21.80 -2.42 8.11
N SER A 164 -22.02 -1.41 7.28
CA SER A 164 -23.11 -0.44 7.43
C SER A 164 -24.47 -1.11 7.46
N SER A 165 -24.64 -2.22 6.77
CA SER A 165 -25.89 -2.98 6.77
C SER A 165 -26.24 -3.61 8.11
N PHE A 166 -25.26 -3.80 8.99
CA PHE A 166 -25.48 -4.35 10.33
C PHE A 166 -25.58 -3.27 11.41
N PHE A 167 -25.22 -2.02 11.17
CA PHE A 167 -25.27 -0.96 12.15
C PHE A 167 -26.66 -0.30 12.22
N ALA A 168 -27.12 0.00 13.45
CA ALA A 168 -28.43 0.60 13.68
C ALA A 168 -28.59 1.99 13.04
N ASP A 169 -27.51 2.79 13.06
CA ASP A 169 -27.42 4.10 12.42
C ASP A 169 -26.99 4.03 10.96
N GLY A 170 -26.63 2.84 10.48
CA GLY A 170 -26.13 2.60 9.13
C GLY A 170 -24.68 2.97 8.92
N GLY A 171 -23.96 3.40 9.94
CA GLY A 171 -22.53 3.70 9.87
C GLY A 171 -22.17 4.69 8.77
N LYS A 172 -21.25 4.31 7.88
CA LYS A 172 -20.80 5.17 6.77
C LYS A 172 -21.81 5.27 5.61
N TYR A 173 -22.68 4.25 5.44
CA TYR A 173 -23.68 4.15 4.35
C TYR A 173 -25.08 3.88 4.92
N PRO A 174 -25.74 4.90 5.50
CA PRO A 174 -27.02 4.72 6.24
C PRO A 174 -28.15 4.09 5.43
N GLU A 175 -28.14 4.25 4.12
CA GLU A 175 -29.14 3.70 3.21
C GLU A 175 -29.11 2.16 3.13
N TYR A 176 -28.07 1.51 3.66
CA TYR A 176 -27.98 0.04 3.76
C TYR A 176 -28.41 -0.51 5.11
N ALA A 177 -28.65 0.35 6.12
CA ALA A 177 -29.00 -0.08 7.48
C ALA A 177 -30.17 -1.09 7.50
N GLY A 178 -29.91 -2.29 8.05
CA GLY A 178 -30.88 -3.37 8.17
C GLY A 178 -31.23 -4.07 6.85
N ARG A 179 -30.51 -3.82 5.75
CA ARG A 179 -30.72 -4.46 4.44
C ARG A 179 -29.77 -5.62 4.21
N LYS A 180 -30.20 -6.63 3.46
CA LYS A 180 -29.25 -7.58 2.85
C LYS A 180 -28.55 -6.87 1.69
N VAL A 181 -27.22 -7.02 1.60
CA VAL A 181 -26.43 -6.47 0.50
C VAL A 181 -26.16 -7.58 -0.51
N ALA A 182 -26.46 -7.33 -1.79
CA ALA A 182 -26.02 -8.14 -2.92
C ALA A 182 -24.95 -7.34 -3.65
N PHE A 183 -23.81 -7.97 -3.93
CA PHE A 183 -22.72 -7.35 -4.67
C PHE A 183 -22.80 -7.73 -6.14
N ASP A 184 -22.62 -6.73 -7.00
CA ASP A 184 -22.47 -6.86 -8.45
C ASP A 184 -21.04 -6.44 -8.80
N LEU A 185 -20.31 -7.30 -9.57
CA LEU A 185 -18.88 -7.17 -9.86
C LEU A 185 -18.65 -6.68 -11.29
#